data_9925dc9fa5289e82a22875188db00b5e
#
_entry.id   9925dc9fa5289e82a22875188db00b5e
#
_cell.length_a   1.000
_cell.length_b   1.000
_cell.length_c   1.000
_cell.angle_alpha   90.00
_cell.angle_beta   90.00
_cell.angle_gamma   90.00
#
_symmetry.space_group_name_H-M   'P 1'
#
loop_
_entity.id
_entity.type
_entity.pdbx_description
1 polymer ?
#
loop_
_entity_poly.entity_id
_entity_poly.type
_entity_poly.pdbx_seq_one_letter_code
_entity_poly.pdbx_strand_id
1 'polypeptide(L)'
;MKRIFRRSGRIIDWESFTAEMIPIEDLRALRNEIIYAHRNAYVSQSSYTPYNYPWGSGIAYFNPLLKSMPAVSFNELSYDKRREYAHIRDISGLDSLKFLNGRVHIPSFCNVSLGESLFNDPRSYFNSLTKNVEAFSEIASRLKDTVFLTDDELYAVASKYAAEKFNVRQLSILTPDQRIKIAKELHFRYNASNQQLRRLLKLDIQLLNEMFTA
;
A
#
# COMPACT_ATOMS: atom_id res chain seq x y z
N MET A 1 12.51 -16.98 0.83
CA MET A 1 12.44 -15.79 1.70
C MET A 1 13.68 -15.62 2.59
N LYS A 2 14.05 -16.56 3.50
CA LYS A 2 15.25 -16.50 4.36
C LYS A 2 16.54 -16.08 3.65
N ARG A 3 16.78 -16.53 2.40
CA ARG A 3 17.98 -16.22 1.62
C ARG A 3 18.03 -14.77 1.12
N ILE A 4 16.88 -14.17 0.78
CA ILE A 4 16.78 -12.77 0.36
C ILE A 4 17.14 -11.86 1.52
N PHE A 5 16.60 -12.12 2.70
CA PHE A 5 16.90 -11.33 3.90
C PHE A 5 18.35 -11.45 4.36
N ARG A 6 18.97 -12.66 4.28
CA ARG A 6 20.41 -12.80 4.52
C ARG A 6 21.28 -11.96 3.59
N ARG A 7 20.88 -11.85 2.30
CA ARG A 7 21.61 -11.00 1.33
C ARG A 7 21.43 -9.51 1.59
N SER A 8 20.29 -9.08 2.12
CA SER A 8 20.02 -7.68 2.45
C SER A 8 20.62 -7.24 3.80
N GLY A 9 21.31 -8.15 4.52
CA GLY A 9 21.86 -7.86 5.85
C GLY A 9 20.81 -7.72 6.96
N ARG A 10 19.53 -7.97 6.67
CA ARG A 10 18.46 -7.90 7.66
C ARG A 10 18.39 -9.18 8.46
N ILE A 11 18.47 -9.06 9.77
CA ILE A 11 18.25 -10.17 10.71
C ILE A 11 16.76 -10.21 11.00
N ILE A 12 16.12 -11.35 10.65
CA ILE A 12 14.73 -11.61 10.98
C ILE A 12 14.71 -12.83 11.91
N ASP A 13 14.07 -12.66 13.03
CA ASP A 13 13.74 -13.77 13.91
C ASP A 13 12.59 -14.59 13.30
N TRP A 14 12.95 -15.70 12.68
CA TRP A 14 11.99 -16.60 12.04
C TRP A 14 11.24 -17.49 13.03
N GLU A 15 11.70 -17.57 14.28
CA GLU A 15 11.03 -18.34 15.32
C GLU A 15 9.84 -17.57 15.89
N SER A 16 9.93 -16.23 15.87
CA SER A 16 8.81 -15.36 16.23
C SER A 16 7.80 -15.13 15.11
N PHE A 17 8.08 -15.61 13.88
CA PHE A 17 7.16 -15.44 12.76
C PHE A 17 5.93 -16.34 12.93
N THR A 18 4.78 -15.72 13.12
CA THR A 18 3.48 -16.39 13.14
C THR A 18 2.68 -16.00 11.89
N ALA A 19 1.95 -16.95 11.33
CA ALA A 19 1.01 -16.71 10.25
C ALA A 19 -0.41 -16.99 10.76
N GLU A 20 -1.31 -16.05 10.58
CA GLU A 20 -2.71 -16.16 10.93
C GLU A 20 -3.57 -16.06 9.67
N MET A 21 -4.56 -16.94 9.55
CA MET A 21 -5.55 -16.89 8.48
C MET A 21 -6.78 -16.13 8.97
N ILE A 22 -7.06 -14.99 8.35
CA ILE A 22 -8.24 -14.19 8.67
C ILE A 22 -9.28 -14.40 7.56
N PRO A 23 -10.45 -14.96 7.87
CA PRO A 23 -11.50 -15.17 6.88
C PRO A 23 -12.09 -13.82 6.42
N ILE A 24 -12.43 -13.75 5.14
CA ILE A 24 -13.15 -12.61 4.55
C ILE A 24 -14.62 -13.03 4.44
N GLU A 25 -15.50 -12.31 5.15
CA GLU A 25 -16.88 -12.76 5.38
C GLU A 25 -17.82 -12.45 4.21
N ASP A 26 -17.58 -11.35 3.49
CA ASP A 26 -18.47 -10.91 2.41
C ASP A 26 -17.73 -10.20 1.27
N LEU A 27 -18.45 -9.91 0.17
CA LEU A 27 -17.90 -9.24 -1.01
C LEU A 27 -17.50 -7.77 -0.74
N ARG A 28 -18.08 -7.12 0.24
CA ARG A 28 -17.70 -5.76 0.62
C ARG A 28 -16.36 -5.78 1.34
N ALA A 29 -16.19 -6.72 2.27
CA ALA A 29 -14.91 -6.95 2.95
C ALA A 29 -13.83 -7.31 1.93
N LEU A 30 -14.12 -8.22 0.98
CA LEU A 30 -13.18 -8.59 -0.08
C LEU A 30 -12.75 -7.38 -0.94
N ARG A 31 -13.68 -6.52 -1.34
CA ARG A 31 -13.35 -5.28 -2.07
C ARG A 31 -12.42 -4.38 -1.26
N ASN A 32 -12.71 -4.19 0.02
CA ASN A 32 -11.90 -3.35 0.88
C ASN A 32 -10.49 -3.92 1.06
N GLU A 33 -10.34 -5.24 1.22
CA GLU A 33 -9.03 -5.90 1.31
C GLU A 33 -8.21 -5.75 0.02
N ILE A 34 -8.83 -5.90 -1.15
CA ILE A 34 -8.17 -5.67 -2.45
C ILE A 34 -7.69 -4.22 -2.54
N ILE A 35 -8.55 -3.26 -2.22
CA ILE A 35 -8.20 -1.84 -2.23
C ILE A 35 -7.08 -1.54 -1.24
N TYR A 36 -7.16 -2.09 -0.03
CA TYR A 36 -6.11 -1.94 0.98
C TYR A 36 -4.75 -2.46 0.50
N ALA A 37 -4.72 -3.68 -0.05
CA ALA A 37 -3.50 -4.29 -0.57
C ALA A 37 -2.90 -3.47 -1.73
N HIS A 38 -3.73 -3.01 -2.67
CA HIS A 38 -3.28 -2.20 -3.80
C HIS A 38 -2.80 -0.81 -3.36
N ARG A 39 -3.49 -0.21 -2.39
CA ARG A 39 -3.12 1.09 -1.84
C ARG A 39 -1.78 1.04 -1.11
N ASN A 40 -1.58 0.10 -0.20
CA ASN A 40 -0.35 -0.02 0.57
C ASN A 40 0.89 -0.17 -0.32
N ALA A 41 0.73 -0.82 -1.47
CA ALA A 41 1.79 -1.02 -2.43
C ALA A 41 2.43 0.29 -2.91
N TYR A 42 1.64 1.35 -3.16
CA TYR A 42 2.17 2.61 -3.67
C TYR A 42 2.32 3.71 -2.61
N VAL A 43 1.51 3.70 -1.57
CA VAL A 43 1.56 4.74 -0.52
C VAL A 43 2.85 4.67 0.30
N SER A 44 3.38 3.47 0.51
CA SER A 44 4.66 3.28 1.19
C SER A 44 5.86 3.84 0.42
N GLN A 45 5.70 4.15 -0.87
CA GLN A 45 6.77 4.64 -1.75
C GLN A 45 6.29 5.85 -2.57
N SER A 46 6.71 7.04 -2.19
CA SER A 46 6.28 8.32 -2.78
C SER A 46 6.57 8.50 -4.29
N SER A 47 7.41 7.64 -4.88
CA SER A 47 7.72 7.64 -6.31
C SER A 47 6.68 6.93 -7.16
N TYR A 48 5.72 6.25 -6.55
CA TYR A 48 4.70 5.47 -7.23
C TYR A 48 3.29 6.04 -7.05
N THR A 49 2.44 5.69 -7.99
CA THR A 49 1.01 5.95 -8.00
C THR A 49 0.26 4.62 -8.13
N PRO A 50 -1.07 4.57 -7.94
CA PRO A 50 -1.85 3.36 -8.17
C PRO A 50 -1.69 2.78 -9.58
N TYR A 51 -1.30 3.62 -10.53
CA TYR A 51 -1.22 3.25 -11.95
C TYR A 51 0.14 2.73 -12.40
N ASN A 52 1.19 2.92 -11.62
CA ASN A 52 2.55 2.61 -12.06
C ASN A 52 3.37 1.79 -11.07
N TYR A 53 2.77 1.34 -9.95
CA TYR A 53 3.48 0.45 -9.01
C TYR A 53 3.67 -0.94 -9.62
N PRO A 54 4.92 -1.33 -9.94
CA PRO A 54 5.16 -2.48 -10.83
C PRO A 54 5.13 -3.84 -10.11
N TRP A 55 5.06 -3.85 -8.77
CA TRP A 55 5.19 -5.04 -7.94
C TRP A 55 3.87 -5.53 -7.36
N GLY A 56 2.77 -4.83 -7.66
CA GLY A 56 1.42 -5.16 -7.19
C GLY A 56 0.45 -5.39 -8.35
N SER A 57 -0.63 -6.13 -8.09
CA SER A 57 -1.65 -6.39 -9.10
C SER A 57 -2.50 -5.17 -9.48
N GLY A 58 -2.48 -4.11 -8.67
CA GLY A 58 -3.27 -2.89 -8.89
C GLY A 58 -3.03 -2.22 -10.25
N ILE A 59 -1.79 -2.28 -10.78
CA ILE A 59 -1.46 -1.73 -12.10
C ILE A 59 -2.24 -2.39 -13.25
N ALA A 60 -2.72 -3.63 -13.06
CA ALA A 60 -3.46 -4.37 -14.07
C ALA A 60 -4.97 -4.09 -14.02
N TYR A 61 -5.48 -3.55 -12.91
CA TYR A 61 -6.91 -3.28 -12.75
C TYR A 61 -7.36 -2.14 -13.64
N PHE A 62 -8.37 -2.42 -14.46
CA PHE A 62 -8.94 -1.49 -15.44
C PHE A 62 -7.91 -0.91 -16.41
N ASN A 63 -6.83 -1.66 -16.66
CA ASN A 63 -5.76 -1.31 -17.58
C ASN A 63 -5.77 -2.24 -18.81
N PRO A 64 -6.53 -1.89 -19.87
CA PRO A 64 -6.62 -2.74 -21.06
C PRO A 64 -5.27 -2.82 -21.80
N LEU A 65 -4.45 -1.78 -21.75
CA LEU A 65 -3.14 -1.79 -22.40
C LEU A 65 -2.23 -2.87 -21.83
N LEU A 66 -2.11 -2.95 -20.51
CA LEU A 66 -1.29 -3.98 -19.89
C LEU A 66 -1.79 -5.39 -20.23
N LYS A 67 -3.11 -5.58 -20.26
CA LYS A 67 -3.71 -6.89 -20.59
C LYS A 67 -3.45 -7.33 -22.02
N SER A 68 -3.38 -6.39 -22.96
CA SER A 68 -3.16 -6.64 -24.40
C SER A 68 -1.69 -6.70 -24.80
N MET A 69 -0.75 -6.33 -23.91
CA MET A 69 0.68 -6.39 -24.23
C MET A 69 1.14 -7.83 -24.46
N PRO A 70 1.96 -8.05 -25.53
CA PRO A 70 2.49 -9.37 -25.82
C PRO A 70 3.48 -9.80 -24.74
N ALA A 71 3.07 -10.72 -23.89
CA ALA A 71 3.90 -11.31 -22.86
C ALA A 71 4.47 -12.65 -23.34
N VAL A 72 5.75 -12.90 -23.09
CA VAL A 72 6.46 -14.10 -23.48
C VAL A 72 6.23 -15.20 -22.44
N SER A 73 5.86 -16.40 -22.86
CA SER A 73 5.74 -17.56 -21.99
C SER A 73 7.07 -17.90 -21.33
N PHE A 74 7.03 -18.35 -20.08
CA PHE A 74 8.24 -18.77 -19.36
C PHE A 74 9.02 -19.83 -20.14
N ASN A 75 8.31 -20.75 -20.79
CA ASN A 75 8.91 -21.85 -21.56
C ASN A 75 9.57 -21.39 -22.87
N GLU A 76 9.22 -20.23 -23.40
CA GLU A 76 9.84 -19.63 -24.59
C GLU A 76 11.13 -18.86 -24.27
N LEU A 77 11.38 -18.60 -22.97
CA LEU A 77 12.61 -17.95 -22.53
C LEU A 77 13.79 -18.92 -22.58
N SER A 78 14.98 -18.41 -22.92
CA SER A 78 16.22 -19.19 -22.78
C SER A 78 16.45 -19.60 -21.31
N TYR A 79 17.21 -20.67 -21.10
CA TYR A 79 17.53 -21.17 -19.76
C TYR A 79 18.12 -20.07 -18.84
N ASP A 80 19.04 -19.27 -19.38
CA ASP A 80 19.68 -18.19 -18.63
C ASP A 80 18.68 -17.10 -18.22
N LYS A 81 17.78 -16.69 -19.14
CA LYS A 81 16.72 -15.73 -18.85
C LYS A 81 15.71 -16.28 -17.85
N ARG A 82 15.35 -17.55 -17.92
CA ARG A 82 14.47 -18.18 -16.91
C ARG A 82 15.08 -18.06 -15.51
N ARG A 83 16.37 -18.34 -15.37
CA ARG A 83 17.07 -18.21 -14.08
C ARG A 83 17.24 -16.78 -13.62
N GLU A 84 17.51 -15.88 -14.54
CA GLU A 84 17.60 -14.44 -14.29
C GLU A 84 16.29 -13.87 -13.75
N TYR A 85 15.16 -14.19 -14.42
CA TYR A 85 13.86 -13.62 -14.05
C TYR A 85 13.24 -14.31 -12.82
N ALA A 86 13.39 -15.62 -12.68
CA ALA A 86 12.85 -16.34 -11.55
C ALA A 86 13.65 -16.13 -10.25
N HIS A 87 14.96 -15.83 -10.34
CA HIS A 87 15.87 -15.72 -9.20
C HIS A 87 15.89 -16.93 -8.25
N ILE A 88 15.38 -18.08 -8.70
CA ILE A 88 15.30 -19.34 -7.95
C ILE A 88 15.99 -20.46 -8.74
N ARG A 89 16.40 -21.52 -8.04
CA ARG A 89 17.03 -22.68 -8.67
C ARG A 89 16.01 -23.67 -9.22
N ASP A 90 14.96 -23.91 -8.45
CA ASP A 90 13.85 -24.74 -8.87
C ASP A 90 12.84 -23.87 -9.60
N ILE A 91 12.70 -24.10 -10.90
CA ILE A 91 11.81 -23.42 -11.81
C ILE A 91 10.59 -24.26 -12.19
N SER A 92 10.42 -25.44 -11.55
CA SER A 92 9.23 -26.27 -11.75
C SER A 92 7.95 -25.52 -11.33
N GLY A 93 6.89 -25.73 -12.06
CA GLY A 93 5.60 -25.08 -11.76
C GLY A 93 5.46 -23.62 -12.22
N LEU A 94 6.48 -23.06 -12.89
CA LEU A 94 6.42 -21.70 -13.45
C LEU A 94 5.93 -21.64 -14.90
N ASP A 95 5.59 -22.78 -15.50
CA ASP A 95 5.25 -22.92 -16.92
C ASP A 95 4.06 -22.09 -17.36
N SER A 96 3.10 -21.84 -16.46
CA SER A 96 1.92 -21.00 -16.70
C SER A 96 2.20 -19.50 -16.67
N LEU A 97 3.37 -19.11 -16.16
CA LEU A 97 3.72 -17.69 -16.04
C LEU A 97 4.13 -17.12 -17.39
N LYS A 98 3.76 -15.88 -17.60
CA LYS A 98 4.25 -15.05 -18.71
C LYS A 98 5.06 -13.89 -18.17
N PHE A 99 5.97 -13.39 -18.99
CA PHE A 99 6.85 -12.29 -18.65
C PHE A 99 6.72 -11.13 -19.63
N LEU A 100 6.70 -9.93 -19.09
CA LEU A 100 6.67 -8.68 -19.84
C LEU A 100 7.81 -7.80 -19.30
N ASN A 101 8.75 -7.43 -20.17
CA ASN A 101 9.89 -6.58 -19.79
C ASN A 101 10.66 -7.08 -18.55
N GLY A 102 10.91 -8.37 -18.47
CA GLY A 102 11.66 -8.99 -17.35
C GLY A 102 10.88 -9.15 -16.05
N ARG A 103 9.58 -8.88 -16.05
CA ARG A 103 8.69 -9.03 -14.88
C ARG A 103 7.58 -10.01 -15.18
N VAL A 104 7.08 -10.66 -14.14
CA VAL A 104 5.92 -11.54 -14.28
C VAL A 104 4.72 -10.72 -14.74
N HIS A 105 4.09 -11.17 -15.81
CA HIS A 105 2.87 -10.55 -16.35
C HIS A 105 1.69 -10.88 -15.42
N ILE A 106 1.14 -9.89 -14.76
CA ILE A 106 0.14 -10.04 -13.70
C ILE A 106 -1.05 -10.91 -14.13
N PRO A 107 -1.67 -10.71 -15.32
CA PRO A 107 -2.78 -11.54 -15.75
C PRO A 107 -2.45 -13.04 -15.92
N SER A 108 -1.17 -13.42 -15.92
CA SER A 108 -0.78 -14.84 -16.04
C SER A 108 -0.90 -15.63 -14.72
N PHE A 109 -0.98 -14.95 -13.57
CA PHE A 109 -1.11 -15.60 -12.27
C PHE A 109 -2.22 -15.01 -11.38
N CYS A 110 -2.75 -13.83 -11.74
CA CYS A 110 -3.82 -13.17 -11.00
C CYS A 110 -5.06 -13.06 -11.87
N ASN A 111 -6.21 -13.50 -11.37
CA ASN A 111 -7.48 -13.35 -12.08
C ASN A 111 -7.98 -11.90 -11.96
N VAL A 112 -7.36 -11.01 -12.72
CA VAL A 112 -7.65 -9.57 -12.71
C VAL A 112 -9.11 -9.30 -13.07
N SER A 113 -9.67 -10.03 -14.04
CA SER A 113 -11.07 -9.85 -14.48
C SER A 113 -12.06 -10.16 -13.37
N LEU A 114 -11.81 -11.21 -12.59
CA LEU A 114 -12.65 -11.53 -11.43
C LEU A 114 -12.55 -10.42 -10.38
N GLY A 115 -11.34 -9.93 -10.09
CA GLY A 115 -11.15 -8.83 -9.15
C GLY A 115 -11.84 -7.53 -9.59
N GLU A 116 -11.76 -7.20 -10.89
CA GLU A 116 -12.47 -6.05 -11.47
C GLU A 116 -13.99 -6.16 -11.37
N SER A 117 -14.53 -7.37 -11.57
CA SER A 117 -15.98 -7.60 -11.51
C SER A 117 -16.60 -7.33 -10.13
N LEU A 118 -15.77 -7.21 -9.10
CA LEU A 118 -16.23 -6.81 -7.77
C LEU A 118 -16.54 -5.31 -7.65
N PHE A 119 -16.13 -4.50 -8.63
CA PHE A 119 -16.37 -3.05 -8.66
C PHE A 119 -17.35 -2.70 -9.78
N ASN A 120 -18.21 -1.72 -9.54
CA ASN A 120 -19.23 -1.32 -10.51
C ASN A 120 -18.60 -0.74 -11.80
N ASP A 121 -17.50 -0.02 -11.66
CA ASP A 121 -16.80 0.65 -12.74
C ASP A 121 -15.36 1.07 -12.32
N PRO A 122 -14.49 1.46 -13.27
CA PRO A 122 -13.15 1.95 -12.97
C PRO A 122 -13.13 3.12 -11.98
N ARG A 123 -14.08 4.06 -12.13
CA ARG A 123 -14.16 5.25 -11.27
C ARG A 123 -14.44 4.88 -9.82
N SER A 124 -15.32 3.91 -9.60
CA SER A 124 -15.63 3.36 -8.27
C SER A 124 -14.37 2.76 -7.63
N TYR A 125 -13.62 1.96 -8.37
CA TYR A 125 -12.35 1.39 -7.91
C TYR A 125 -11.33 2.46 -7.53
N PHE A 126 -11.03 3.41 -8.43
CA PHE A 126 -10.03 4.45 -8.17
C PHE A 126 -10.44 5.43 -7.07
N ASN A 127 -11.73 5.75 -6.96
CA ASN A 127 -12.23 6.54 -5.83
C ASN A 127 -12.02 5.80 -4.49
N SER A 128 -12.21 4.49 -4.47
CA SER A 128 -11.98 3.70 -3.26
C SER A 128 -10.52 3.68 -2.83
N LEU A 129 -9.58 3.66 -3.78
CA LEU A 129 -8.14 3.74 -3.47
C LEU A 129 -7.74 5.03 -2.74
N THR A 130 -8.46 6.13 -2.94
CA THR A 130 -8.07 7.46 -2.46
C THR A 130 -8.94 7.99 -1.31
N LYS A 131 -10.12 7.45 -1.07
CA LYS A 131 -11.11 8.09 -0.17
C LYS A 131 -11.51 7.27 1.06
N ASN A 132 -11.15 6.00 1.16
CA ASN A 132 -11.69 5.14 2.21
C ASN A 132 -10.71 4.93 3.38
N VAL A 133 -10.29 6.03 4.01
CA VAL A 133 -9.30 6.01 5.11
C VAL A 133 -9.80 5.23 6.34
N GLU A 134 -11.10 5.33 6.66
CA GLU A 134 -11.68 4.66 7.83
C GLU A 134 -11.62 3.13 7.69
N ALA A 135 -12.00 2.61 6.52
CA ALA A 135 -11.90 1.18 6.24
C ALA A 135 -10.44 0.68 6.24
N PHE A 136 -9.49 1.49 5.79
CA PHE A 136 -8.07 1.12 5.83
C PHE A 136 -7.56 1.02 7.26
N SER A 137 -7.95 1.93 8.13
CA SER A 137 -7.56 1.91 9.55
C SER A 137 -8.13 0.69 10.27
N GLU A 138 -9.37 0.30 9.96
CA GLU A 138 -10.00 -0.90 10.50
C GLU A 138 -9.28 -2.18 10.05
N ILE A 139 -9.03 -2.30 8.74
CA ILE A 139 -8.32 -3.46 8.18
C ILE A 139 -6.90 -3.57 8.76
N ALA A 140 -6.15 -2.47 8.80
CA ALA A 140 -4.81 -2.47 9.36
C ALA A 140 -4.79 -2.87 10.83
N SER A 141 -5.72 -2.36 11.62
CA SER A 141 -5.87 -2.77 13.03
C SER A 141 -6.11 -4.27 13.16
N ARG A 142 -6.98 -4.85 12.32
CA ARG A 142 -7.27 -6.29 12.29
C ARG A 142 -6.05 -7.11 11.86
N LEU A 143 -5.28 -6.61 10.89
CA LEU A 143 -4.07 -7.26 10.39
C LEU A 143 -2.84 -7.00 11.26
N LYS A 144 -2.95 -6.19 12.32
CA LYS A 144 -1.82 -5.70 13.12
C LYS A 144 -0.76 -5.02 12.24
N ASP A 145 -1.21 -4.33 11.20
CA ASP A 145 -0.38 -3.68 10.20
C ASP A 145 -0.35 -2.16 10.40
N THR A 146 0.60 -1.50 9.75
CA THR A 146 0.79 -0.06 9.82
C THR A 146 0.06 0.62 8.67
N VAL A 147 -0.87 1.53 8.98
CA VAL A 147 -1.55 2.35 7.97
C VAL A 147 -0.64 3.50 7.55
N PHE A 148 -0.38 3.60 6.25
CA PHE A 148 0.23 4.78 5.67
C PHE A 148 -0.83 5.62 4.98
N LEU A 149 -0.91 6.91 5.35
CA LEU A 149 -1.83 7.86 4.74
C LEU A 149 -1.07 8.84 3.84
N THR A 150 -1.70 9.22 2.74
CA THR A 150 -1.21 10.34 1.90
C THR A 150 -1.39 11.67 2.63
N ASP A 151 -0.71 12.72 2.17
CA ASP A 151 -0.85 14.05 2.75
C ASP A 151 -2.31 14.57 2.71
N ASP A 152 -3.05 14.28 1.63
CA ASP A 152 -4.46 14.68 1.49
C ASP A 152 -5.38 13.92 2.46
N GLU A 153 -5.13 12.64 2.65
CA GLU A 153 -5.88 11.83 3.64
C GLU A 153 -5.58 12.29 5.06
N LEU A 154 -4.32 12.55 5.39
CA LEU A 154 -3.94 13.12 6.68
C LEU A 154 -4.56 14.50 6.91
N TYR A 155 -4.64 15.31 5.85
CA TYR A 155 -5.34 16.61 5.93
C TYR A 155 -6.82 16.45 6.26
N ALA A 156 -7.50 15.49 5.62
CA ALA A 156 -8.91 15.20 5.88
C ALA A 156 -9.12 14.72 7.33
N VAL A 157 -8.27 13.79 7.81
CA VAL A 157 -8.30 13.30 9.20
C VAL A 157 -8.03 14.43 10.19
N ALA A 158 -6.99 15.24 9.96
CA ALA A 158 -6.65 16.37 10.80
C ALA A 158 -7.79 17.40 10.88
N SER A 159 -8.43 17.69 9.74
CA SER A 159 -9.55 18.65 9.67
C SER A 159 -10.78 18.13 10.43
N LYS A 160 -11.10 16.84 10.29
CA LYS A 160 -12.18 16.20 11.05
C LYS A 160 -11.89 16.26 12.55
N TYR A 161 -10.68 15.89 12.97
CA TYR A 161 -10.27 15.94 14.38
C TYR A 161 -10.32 17.37 14.94
N ALA A 162 -9.84 18.37 14.18
CA ALA A 162 -9.88 19.78 14.58
C ALA A 162 -11.32 20.29 14.76
N ALA A 163 -12.23 19.91 13.87
CA ALA A 163 -13.65 20.26 13.98
C ALA A 163 -14.31 19.63 15.20
N GLU A 164 -14.07 18.34 15.45
CA GLU A 164 -14.68 17.58 16.54
C GLU A 164 -14.13 17.97 17.93
N LYS A 165 -12.81 18.17 18.05
CA LYS A 165 -12.16 18.40 19.35
C LYS A 165 -11.99 19.87 19.71
N PHE A 166 -11.85 20.74 18.72
CA PHE A 166 -11.56 22.17 18.96
C PHE A 166 -12.59 23.11 18.33
N ASN A 167 -13.61 22.56 17.65
CA ASN A 167 -14.61 23.32 16.88
C ASN A 167 -13.96 24.27 15.83
N VAL A 168 -12.84 23.84 15.24
CA VAL A 168 -12.06 24.59 14.27
C VAL A 168 -12.16 23.91 12.90
N ARG A 169 -12.62 24.66 11.89
CA ARG A 169 -12.83 24.15 10.54
C ARG A 169 -11.58 24.24 9.64
N GLN A 170 -10.63 25.10 9.98
CA GLN A 170 -9.43 25.34 9.17
C GLN A 170 -8.16 25.09 10.01
N LEU A 171 -7.26 24.25 9.52
CA LEU A 171 -6.02 23.94 10.24
C LEU A 171 -5.09 25.17 10.41
N SER A 172 -5.23 26.19 9.56
CA SER A 172 -4.42 27.41 9.60
C SER A 172 -4.64 28.25 10.87
N ILE A 173 -5.83 28.20 11.45
CA ILE A 173 -6.21 29.00 12.64
C ILE A 173 -5.98 28.25 13.96
N LEU A 174 -5.48 27.02 13.92
CA LEU A 174 -5.12 26.25 15.11
C LEU A 174 -4.02 26.93 15.91
N THR A 175 -4.16 26.94 17.23
CA THR A 175 -3.09 27.34 18.14
C THR A 175 -1.91 26.35 18.12
N PRO A 176 -0.70 26.75 18.53
CA PRO A 176 0.44 25.83 18.61
C PRO A 176 0.14 24.55 19.42
N ASP A 177 -0.51 24.68 20.57
CA ASP A 177 -0.88 23.54 21.41
C ASP A 177 -1.87 22.58 20.73
N GLN A 178 -2.83 23.13 19.99
CA GLN A 178 -3.78 22.34 19.22
C GLN A 178 -3.08 21.58 18.08
N ARG A 179 -2.13 22.22 17.40
CA ARG A 179 -1.32 21.58 16.35
C ARG A 179 -0.49 20.43 16.92
N ILE A 180 0.12 20.61 18.09
CA ILE A 180 0.87 19.56 18.79
C ILE A 180 -0.03 18.38 19.15
N LYS A 181 -1.24 18.64 19.64
CA LYS A 181 -2.20 17.56 19.97
C LYS A 181 -2.60 16.77 18.71
N ILE A 182 -2.88 17.47 17.61
CA ILE A 182 -3.17 16.81 16.33
C ILE A 182 -1.95 16.04 15.83
N ALA A 183 -0.74 16.61 15.93
CA ALA A 183 0.49 15.92 15.53
C ALA A 183 0.67 14.58 16.26
N LYS A 184 0.43 14.55 17.58
CA LYS A 184 0.46 13.31 18.38
C LYS A 184 -0.56 12.29 17.87
N GLU A 185 -1.81 12.71 17.68
CA GLU A 185 -2.86 11.81 17.16
C GLU A 185 -2.48 11.22 15.80
N LEU A 186 -2.02 12.07 14.87
CA LEU A 186 -1.64 11.64 13.53
C LEU A 186 -0.41 10.72 13.55
N HIS A 187 0.57 11.00 14.39
CA HIS A 187 1.78 10.19 14.51
C HIS A 187 1.47 8.80 15.07
N PHE A 188 0.82 8.74 16.25
CA PHE A 188 0.63 7.46 16.94
C PHE A 188 -0.47 6.59 16.34
N ARG A 189 -1.51 7.19 15.77
CA ARG A 189 -2.64 6.44 15.25
C ARG A 189 -2.54 6.14 13.76
N TYR A 190 -1.89 7.02 13.00
CA TYR A 190 -1.83 6.92 11.54
C TYR A 190 -0.40 6.87 11.01
N ASN A 191 0.60 6.71 11.86
CA ASN A 191 2.01 6.64 11.51
C ASN A 191 2.48 7.78 10.59
N ALA A 192 1.93 8.98 10.78
CA ALA A 192 2.34 10.15 10.03
C ALA A 192 3.82 10.46 10.29
N SER A 193 4.61 10.58 9.24
CA SER A 193 6.01 10.94 9.35
C SER A 193 6.20 12.40 9.77
N ASN A 194 7.33 12.72 10.41
CA ASN A 194 7.66 14.09 10.82
C ASN A 194 7.62 15.07 9.63
N GLN A 195 7.99 14.63 8.43
CA GLN A 195 7.92 15.45 7.21
C GLN A 195 6.46 15.73 6.79
N GLN A 196 5.57 14.77 6.92
CA GLN A 196 4.13 14.97 6.65
C GLN A 196 3.53 15.92 7.68
N LEU A 197 3.81 15.72 8.97
CA LEU A 197 3.33 16.59 10.05
C LEU A 197 3.82 18.04 9.88
N ARG A 198 5.09 18.22 9.49
CA ARG A 198 5.65 19.53 9.15
C ARG A 198 4.85 20.22 8.03
N ARG A 199 4.61 19.51 6.93
CA ARG A 199 3.88 20.09 5.78
C ARG A 199 2.44 20.44 6.15
N LEU A 200 1.78 19.54 6.88
CA LEU A 200 0.36 19.65 7.21
C LEU A 200 0.08 20.71 8.28
N LEU A 201 0.80 20.67 9.39
CA LEU A 201 0.53 21.47 10.58
C LEU A 201 1.43 22.69 10.73
N LYS A 202 2.39 22.87 9.80
CA LYS A 202 3.38 23.96 9.85
C LYS A 202 4.15 24.02 11.17
N LEU A 203 4.47 22.86 11.74
CA LEU A 203 5.31 22.72 12.91
C LEU A 203 6.79 22.68 12.52
N ASP A 204 7.64 23.09 13.43
CA ASP A 204 9.11 23.01 13.23
C ASP A 204 9.57 21.55 13.22
N ILE A 205 10.50 21.20 12.31
CA ILE A 205 10.99 19.84 12.16
C ILE A 205 11.85 19.38 13.34
N GLN A 206 12.56 20.30 13.99
CA GLN A 206 13.38 19.98 15.16
C GLN A 206 12.47 19.59 16.33
N LEU A 207 11.42 20.40 16.58
CA LEU A 207 10.40 20.07 17.56
C LEU A 207 9.76 18.70 17.31
N LEU A 208 9.41 18.39 16.06
CA LEU A 208 8.82 17.10 15.71
C LEU A 208 9.81 15.92 15.92
N ASN A 209 11.08 16.14 15.62
CA ASN A 209 12.11 15.12 15.86
C ASN A 209 12.38 14.89 17.36
N GLU A 210 12.30 15.93 18.19
CA GLU A 210 12.38 15.80 19.64
C GLU A 210 11.16 15.10 20.26
N MET A 211 9.96 15.38 19.71
CA MET A 211 8.70 14.79 20.20
C MET A 211 8.53 13.32 19.78
N PHE A 212 9.03 12.94 18.61
CA PHE A 212 8.82 11.64 17.97
C PHE A 212 10.16 11.02 17.56
N THR A 213 11.09 10.94 18.50
CA THR A 213 12.32 10.15 18.34
C THR A 213 11.93 8.67 18.15
N ALA A 214 12.47 8.09 17.08
CA ALA A 214 12.32 6.67 16.78
C ALA A 214 13.09 5.81 17.76
#